data_046b2952a34bb19dee2d857707479df3
#
_entry.id   046b2952a34bb19dee2d857707479df3
#
_cell.length_a   1.000
_cell.length_b   1.000
_cell.length_c   1.000
_cell.angle_alpha   90.00
_cell.angle_beta   90.00
_cell.angle_gamma   90.00
#
_symmetry.space_group_name_H-M   'P 1'
#
loop_
_entity.id
_entity.type
_entity.pdbx_description
1 polymer ?
#
loop_
_entity_poly.entity_id
_entity_poly.type
_entity_poly.pdbx_seq_one_letter_code
_entity_poly.pdbx_strand_id
1 'polypeptide(L)'
;MGLSVYARAWRAGIIACGLAWFGPGDLRAETPEPSAPAELIQRSAEPFGLAASLLTSGGLRDKWLDLQRRLDDEMVQLALCEGDRDGCASPAALKFLDIVDAARLREGRARLGEINRAINLAIRPVSDLAQHGQIDVWTSPLATLARGGGDCEDYAIAKFIALRHAGLAPDDLRIVVLRDTIHGEDHAVAAARLDGRWLTLDNRRMAMVEDADVRNFRPTFVIGQHGVMRYADSSLLVDASGWKPAASLVTSSLAASAEQSFEFAG
;
A
#
# COMPACT_ATOMS: atom_id res chain seq x y z
N MET A 1 24.53 -33.57 -52.46
CA MET A 1 25.75 -34.24 -51.97
C MET A 1 25.71 -34.08 -50.44
N GLY A 2 25.55 -35.03 -49.58
CA GLY A 2 25.48 -36.48 -49.63
C GLY A 2 24.92 -36.95 -48.29
N LEU A 3 24.13 -37.96 -48.38
CA LEU A 3 23.54 -38.75 -47.33
C LEU A 3 24.54 -39.39 -46.37
N SER A 4 24.20 -39.59 -45.11
CA SER A 4 24.48 -40.87 -44.47
C SER A 4 23.55 -41.17 -43.27
N VAL A 5 22.82 -42.23 -43.44
CA VAL A 5 21.96 -42.95 -42.49
C VAL A 5 22.83 -43.96 -41.76
N TYR A 6 22.68 -44.11 -40.42
CA TYR A 6 23.04 -45.34 -39.71
C TYR A 6 21.95 -45.74 -38.73
N ALA A 7 21.19 -46.72 -39.18
CA ALA A 7 20.39 -47.61 -38.33
C ALA A 7 21.29 -48.67 -37.72
N ARG A 8 21.12 -49.00 -36.44
CA ARG A 8 21.61 -50.25 -35.83
C ARG A 8 20.52 -50.83 -34.92
N ALA A 9 19.91 -51.88 -35.40
CA ALA A 9 19.15 -52.85 -34.65
C ALA A 9 20.08 -53.84 -33.96
N TRP A 10 19.81 -54.22 -32.72
CA TRP A 10 20.25 -55.49 -32.12
C TRP A 10 19.29 -55.88 -30.98
N ARG A 11 18.51 -56.89 -31.23
CA ARG A 11 18.44 -58.29 -30.75
C ARG A 11 17.80 -58.49 -29.38
N ALA A 12 16.74 -59.27 -29.49
CA ALA A 12 16.00 -59.96 -28.45
C ALA A 12 16.88 -60.90 -27.59
N GLY A 13 16.64 -60.92 -26.33
CA GLY A 13 17.06 -61.94 -25.37
C GLY A 13 15.89 -62.37 -24.51
N ILE A 14 15.35 -63.58 -24.83
CA ILE A 14 14.35 -64.26 -24.01
C ILE A 14 15.12 -65.00 -22.88
N ILE A 15 14.80 -64.73 -21.64
CA ILE A 15 15.10 -65.63 -20.52
C ILE A 15 13.77 -65.88 -19.80
N ALA A 16 13.32 -67.11 -19.94
CA ALA A 16 12.25 -67.70 -19.13
C ALA A 16 12.93 -68.34 -17.90
N CYS A 17 12.38 -68.10 -16.70
CA CYS A 17 12.30 -69.09 -15.65
C CYS A 17 11.69 -68.49 -14.36
N GLY A 18 10.78 -69.22 -13.76
CA GLY A 18 10.52 -69.15 -12.34
C GLY A 18 9.09 -68.77 -11.92
N LEU A 19 8.16 -69.71 -12.04
CA LEU A 19 6.88 -69.66 -11.32
C LEU A 19 7.15 -69.84 -9.85
N ALA A 20 6.92 -68.78 -9.05
CA ALA A 20 6.70 -68.90 -7.61
C ALA A 20 5.27 -68.45 -7.32
N TRP A 21 4.43 -69.38 -6.95
CA TRP A 21 3.09 -69.14 -6.45
C TRP A 21 3.21 -68.54 -5.04
N PHE A 22 2.84 -67.29 -4.86
CA PHE A 22 2.49 -66.72 -3.56
C PHE A 22 0.97 -66.45 -3.59
N GLY A 23 0.29 -66.89 -2.55
CA GLY A 23 -1.14 -66.79 -2.37
C GLY A 23 -1.66 -65.34 -2.26
N PRO A 24 -2.98 -65.15 -2.32
CA PRO A 24 -3.59 -63.85 -2.30
C PRO A 24 -3.46 -63.21 -0.89
N GLY A 25 -2.47 -62.38 -0.69
CA GLY A 25 -2.45 -61.44 0.41
C GLY A 25 -3.25 -60.20 -0.06
N ASP A 26 -4.34 -59.92 0.64
CA ASP A 26 -5.11 -58.71 0.47
C ASP A 26 -4.19 -57.44 0.71
N LEU A 27 -3.53 -57.01 -0.32
CA LEU A 27 -2.95 -55.67 -0.37
C LEU A 27 -4.09 -54.68 -0.61
N ARG A 28 -4.69 -54.24 0.49
CA ARG A 28 -5.52 -53.04 0.49
C ARG A 28 -4.61 -51.90 0.10
N ALA A 29 -4.63 -51.48 -1.15
CA ALA A 29 -4.03 -50.24 -1.57
C ALA A 29 -4.79 -49.12 -0.84
N GLU A 30 -4.17 -48.52 0.17
CA GLU A 30 -4.59 -47.21 0.67
C GLU A 30 -4.43 -46.24 -0.48
N THR A 31 -5.54 -45.85 -1.09
CA THR A 31 -5.58 -44.71 -1.98
C THR A 31 -5.18 -43.49 -1.14
N PRO A 32 -4.12 -42.75 -1.52
CA PRO A 32 -3.84 -41.51 -0.83
C PRO A 32 -5.06 -40.60 -0.99
N GLU A 33 -5.64 -40.17 0.14
CA GLU A 33 -6.66 -39.15 0.13
C GLU A 33 -6.10 -37.94 -0.65
N PRO A 34 -6.90 -37.34 -1.55
CA PRO A 34 -6.46 -36.14 -2.24
C PRO A 34 -6.21 -35.09 -1.16
N SER A 35 -4.94 -34.75 -0.96
CA SER A 35 -4.56 -33.60 -0.15
C SER A 35 -5.39 -32.43 -0.63
N ALA A 36 -6.14 -31.79 0.29
CA ALA A 36 -6.91 -30.59 0.01
C ALA A 36 -6.04 -29.63 -0.80
N PRO A 37 -6.56 -29.01 -1.86
CA PRO A 37 -5.76 -28.09 -2.65
C PRO A 37 -5.22 -27.03 -1.69
N ALA A 38 -3.91 -26.86 -1.68
CA ALA A 38 -3.28 -25.76 -0.97
C ALA A 38 -3.96 -24.49 -1.49
N GLU A 39 -4.79 -23.88 -0.66
CA GLU A 39 -5.44 -22.62 -0.96
C GLU A 39 -4.31 -21.63 -1.22
N LEU A 40 -4.09 -21.31 -2.48
CA LEU A 40 -3.17 -20.27 -2.88
C LEU A 40 -3.64 -19.02 -2.17
N ILE A 41 -2.96 -18.65 -1.09
CA ILE A 41 -3.18 -17.37 -0.43
C ILE A 41 -2.81 -16.31 -1.46
N GLN A 42 -3.80 -15.88 -2.21
CA GLN A 42 -3.65 -14.84 -3.21
C GLN A 42 -3.36 -13.56 -2.42
N ARG A 43 -2.09 -13.12 -2.47
CA ARG A 43 -1.72 -11.84 -1.87
C ARG A 43 -2.62 -10.77 -2.45
N SER A 44 -3.15 -9.91 -1.61
CA SER A 44 -3.93 -8.76 -2.04
C SER A 44 -3.11 -7.90 -3.02
N ALA A 45 -3.80 -7.30 -3.99
CA ALA A 45 -3.19 -6.35 -4.91
C ALA A 45 -2.83 -5.01 -4.25
N GLU A 46 -3.29 -4.77 -3.02
CA GLU A 46 -3.00 -3.56 -2.26
C GLU A 46 -1.57 -3.56 -1.68
N PRO A 47 -1.00 -2.37 -1.39
CA PRO A 47 0.30 -2.26 -0.73
C PRO A 47 0.39 -3.13 0.52
N PHE A 48 1.58 -3.62 0.83
CA PHE A 48 1.89 -4.55 1.92
C PHE A 48 1.29 -5.96 1.76
N GLY A 49 0.62 -6.25 0.64
CA GLY A 49 0.00 -7.55 0.37
C GLY A 49 -1.17 -7.89 1.31
N LEU A 50 -1.68 -6.92 2.05
CA LEU A 50 -2.78 -7.10 3.00
C LEU A 50 -4.13 -6.88 2.32
N ALA A 51 -5.11 -7.71 2.66
CA ALA A 51 -6.49 -7.48 2.24
C ALA A 51 -7.04 -6.19 2.87
N ALA A 52 -7.87 -5.48 2.12
CA ALA A 52 -8.52 -4.26 2.60
C ALA A 52 -10.00 -4.26 2.22
N SER A 53 -10.82 -3.67 3.08
CA SER A 53 -12.27 -3.54 2.88
C SER A 53 -12.69 -2.08 2.86
N LEU A 54 -13.64 -1.75 1.95
CA LEU A 54 -14.12 -0.38 1.78
C LEU A 54 -14.83 0.14 3.03
N LEU A 55 -14.48 1.36 3.46
CA LEU A 55 -15.21 2.06 4.50
C LEU A 55 -16.45 2.72 3.93
N THR A 56 -17.59 2.40 4.50
CA THR A 56 -18.90 3.00 4.14
C THR A 56 -19.21 4.27 4.94
N SER A 57 -18.50 4.49 6.07
CA SER A 57 -18.68 5.65 6.96
C SER A 57 -17.42 5.91 7.80
N GLY A 58 -17.35 7.06 8.47
CA GLY A 58 -16.29 7.40 9.43
C GLY A 58 -15.46 8.63 9.02
N GLY A 59 -14.83 9.24 10.02
CA GLY A 59 -14.17 10.54 9.86
C GLY A 59 -13.10 10.59 8.78
N LEU A 60 -12.30 9.53 8.59
CA LEU A 60 -11.29 9.47 7.53
C LEU A 60 -11.92 9.48 6.13
N ARG A 61 -13.04 8.75 5.96
CA ARG A 61 -13.79 8.77 4.71
C ARG A 61 -14.37 10.17 4.43
N ASP A 62 -14.92 10.81 5.45
CA ASP A 62 -15.54 12.13 5.31
C ASP A 62 -14.49 13.19 4.97
N LYS A 63 -13.30 13.14 5.58
CA LYS A 63 -12.14 13.98 5.21
C LYS A 63 -11.71 13.76 3.76
N TRP A 64 -11.64 12.51 3.32
CA TRP A 64 -11.28 12.19 1.94
C TRP A 64 -12.30 12.76 0.96
N LEU A 65 -13.61 12.61 1.23
CA LEU A 65 -14.66 13.17 0.38
C LEU A 65 -14.64 14.71 0.34
N ASP A 66 -14.31 15.35 1.46
CA ASP A 66 -14.14 16.81 1.51
C ASP A 66 -12.92 17.26 0.70
N LEU A 67 -11.80 16.54 0.84
CA LEU A 67 -10.61 16.79 0.04
C LEU A 67 -10.87 16.59 -1.45
N GLN A 68 -11.62 15.55 -1.85
CA GLN A 68 -11.93 15.31 -3.26
C GLN A 68 -12.66 16.51 -3.91
N ARG A 69 -13.60 17.13 -3.22
CA ARG A 69 -14.27 18.35 -3.74
C ARG A 69 -13.27 19.48 -4.02
N ARG A 70 -12.32 19.71 -3.10
CA ARG A 70 -11.27 20.70 -3.28
C ARG A 70 -10.29 20.33 -4.40
N LEU A 71 -10.02 19.04 -4.57
CA LEU A 71 -9.20 18.55 -5.67
C LEU A 71 -9.88 18.75 -7.02
N ASP A 72 -11.20 18.58 -7.11
CA ASP A 72 -11.95 18.82 -8.35
C ASP A 72 -11.85 20.29 -8.76
N ASP A 73 -11.96 21.24 -7.83
CA ASP A 73 -11.76 22.67 -8.10
C ASP A 73 -10.32 22.98 -8.53
N GLU A 74 -9.32 22.37 -7.87
CA GLU A 74 -7.90 22.53 -8.26
C GLU A 74 -7.59 21.93 -9.62
N MET A 75 -8.27 20.82 -10.01
CA MET A 75 -8.11 20.23 -11.34
C MET A 75 -8.53 21.21 -12.45
N VAL A 76 -9.61 21.95 -12.24
CA VAL A 76 -10.04 23.01 -13.20
C VAL A 76 -8.96 24.09 -13.29
N GLN A 77 -8.44 24.55 -12.15
CA GLN A 77 -7.38 25.56 -12.11
C GLN A 77 -6.10 25.07 -12.82
N LEU A 78 -5.69 23.83 -12.55
CA LEU A 78 -4.51 23.21 -13.18
C LEU A 78 -4.70 23.11 -14.71
N ALA A 79 -5.87 22.68 -15.17
CA ALA A 79 -6.16 22.57 -16.61
C ALA A 79 -6.10 23.94 -17.32
N LEU A 80 -6.62 24.98 -16.69
CA LEU A 80 -6.53 26.36 -17.23
C LEU A 80 -5.08 26.83 -17.30
N CYS A 81 -4.30 26.63 -16.25
CA CYS A 81 -2.88 27.00 -16.20
C CYS A 81 -2.01 26.12 -17.13
N GLU A 82 -2.36 24.87 -17.37
CA GLU A 82 -1.67 23.99 -18.32
C GLU A 82 -1.92 24.46 -19.78
N GLY A 83 -3.13 24.94 -20.08
CA GLY A 83 -3.48 25.49 -21.38
C GLY A 83 -2.88 26.87 -21.68
N ASP A 84 -2.67 27.69 -20.65
CA ASP A 84 -2.06 29.02 -20.77
C ASP A 84 -1.16 29.30 -19.55
N ARG A 85 0.12 28.96 -19.69
CA ARG A 85 1.12 29.16 -18.61
C ARG A 85 1.41 30.62 -18.34
N ASP A 86 1.44 31.44 -19.37
CA ASP A 86 1.77 32.87 -19.27
C ASP A 86 0.62 33.66 -18.64
N GLY A 87 -0.63 33.26 -18.91
CA GLY A 87 -1.82 33.83 -18.29
C GLY A 87 -2.20 33.24 -16.93
N CYS A 88 -1.47 32.22 -16.43
CA CYS A 88 -1.77 31.59 -15.16
C CYS A 88 -1.46 32.48 -13.97
N ALA A 89 -2.49 32.88 -13.22
CA ALA A 89 -2.38 33.74 -12.03
C ALA A 89 -1.98 32.98 -10.74
N SER A 90 -1.82 31.65 -10.78
CA SER A 90 -1.52 30.84 -9.62
C SER A 90 -0.08 30.36 -9.60
N PRO A 91 0.81 30.96 -8.79
CA PRO A 91 2.19 30.48 -8.65
C PRO A 91 2.27 29.02 -8.12
N ALA A 92 1.31 28.60 -7.30
CA ALA A 92 1.24 27.23 -6.80
C ALA A 92 0.91 26.24 -7.91
N ALA A 93 -0.02 26.58 -8.81
CA ALA A 93 -0.35 25.76 -9.97
C ALA A 93 0.85 25.66 -10.94
N LEU A 94 1.52 26.77 -11.23
CA LEU A 94 2.73 26.76 -12.07
C LEU A 94 3.80 25.86 -11.45
N LYS A 95 4.09 26.03 -10.14
CA LYS A 95 5.06 25.18 -9.43
C LYS A 95 4.70 23.71 -9.46
N PHE A 96 3.42 23.38 -9.27
CA PHE A 96 2.93 21.99 -9.35
C PHE A 96 3.13 21.42 -10.75
N LEU A 97 2.75 22.17 -11.78
CA LEU A 97 2.89 21.75 -13.17
C LEU A 97 4.35 21.60 -13.60
N ASP A 98 5.27 22.46 -13.12
CA ASP A 98 6.70 22.31 -13.37
C ASP A 98 7.26 21.01 -12.77
N ILE A 99 6.79 20.63 -11.58
CA ILE A 99 7.16 19.36 -10.95
C ILE A 99 6.65 18.17 -11.79
N VAL A 100 5.41 18.24 -12.24
CA VAL A 100 4.80 17.21 -13.07
C VAL A 100 5.51 17.08 -14.42
N ASP A 101 5.81 18.20 -15.08
CA ASP A 101 6.48 18.21 -16.39
C ASP A 101 7.89 17.64 -16.29
N ALA A 102 8.66 18.01 -15.25
CA ALA A 102 9.97 17.39 -14.99
C ALA A 102 9.88 15.87 -14.81
N ALA A 103 8.82 15.39 -14.17
CA ALA A 103 8.58 13.96 -13.98
C ALA A 103 8.12 13.26 -15.28
N ARG A 104 7.33 13.92 -16.11
CA ARG A 104 6.88 13.40 -17.43
C ARG A 104 8.05 13.13 -18.37
N LEU A 105 9.16 13.85 -18.23
CA LEU A 105 10.39 13.63 -18.99
C LEU A 105 11.16 12.35 -18.55
N ARG A 106 10.69 11.69 -17.52
CA ARG A 106 11.33 10.49 -16.96
C ARG A 106 10.41 9.28 -17.10
N GLU A 107 10.97 8.09 -16.94
CA GLU A 107 10.22 6.83 -16.99
C GLU A 107 10.47 5.99 -15.73
N GLY A 108 9.57 5.05 -15.47
CA GLY A 108 9.68 4.05 -14.43
C GLY A 108 10.05 4.66 -13.07
N ARG A 109 11.03 4.07 -12.39
CA ARG A 109 11.47 4.49 -11.05
C ARG A 109 11.98 5.94 -11.00
N ALA A 110 12.58 6.44 -12.10
CA ALA A 110 13.09 7.80 -12.16
C ALA A 110 11.94 8.84 -12.13
N ARG A 111 10.80 8.56 -12.77
CA ARG A 111 9.60 9.41 -12.70
C ARG A 111 9.07 9.51 -11.28
N LEU A 112 8.94 8.37 -10.59
CA LEU A 112 8.49 8.33 -9.19
C LEU A 112 9.45 9.09 -8.27
N GLY A 113 10.75 8.88 -8.47
CA GLY A 113 11.81 9.54 -7.70
C GLY A 113 11.84 11.05 -7.89
N GLU A 114 11.57 11.55 -9.11
CA GLU A 114 11.49 12.97 -9.39
C GLU A 114 10.34 13.62 -8.60
N ILE A 115 9.13 13.04 -8.62
CA ILE A 115 7.99 13.53 -7.82
C ILE A 115 8.32 13.49 -6.33
N ASN A 116 8.84 12.36 -5.82
CA ASN A 116 9.16 12.24 -4.40
C ASN A 116 10.12 13.34 -3.96
N ARG A 117 11.23 13.53 -4.70
CA ARG A 117 12.24 14.52 -4.40
C ARG A 117 11.70 15.95 -4.52
N ALA A 118 11.02 16.26 -5.62
CA ALA A 118 10.54 17.62 -5.89
C ALA A 118 9.51 18.09 -4.86
N ILE A 119 8.55 17.23 -4.50
CA ILE A 119 7.55 17.53 -3.45
C ILE A 119 8.23 17.66 -2.08
N ASN A 120 9.16 16.73 -1.72
CA ASN A 120 9.88 16.82 -0.45
C ASN A 120 10.71 18.11 -0.30
N LEU A 121 11.20 18.67 -1.40
CA LEU A 121 11.93 19.94 -1.40
C LEU A 121 11.01 21.16 -1.48
N ALA A 122 9.83 21.02 -2.05
CA ALA A 122 8.88 22.12 -2.26
C ALA A 122 8.10 22.51 -1.01
N ILE A 123 7.93 21.55 -0.09
CA ILE A 123 7.14 21.68 1.15
C ILE A 123 8.08 21.60 2.34
N ARG A 124 7.90 22.45 3.35
CA ARG A 124 8.61 22.37 4.64
C ARG A 124 7.77 21.58 5.64
N PRO A 125 8.38 20.70 6.47
CA PRO A 125 7.63 19.99 7.50
C PRO A 125 7.11 20.98 8.55
N VAL A 126 5.81 21.08 8.68
CA VAL A 126 5.13 21.92 9.69
C VAL A 126 3.87 21.16 10.12
N SER A 127 3.64 21.04 11.43
CA SER A 127 2.43 20.36 11.92
C SER A 127 1.17 21.20 11.69
N ASP A 128 0.05 20.54 11.55
CA ASP A 128 -1.26 21.16 11.43
C ASP A 128 -1.59 22.09 12.59
N LEU A 129 -1.24 21.67 13.80
CA LEU A 129 -1.44 22.53 14.98
C LEU A 129 -0.74 23.87 14.82
N ALA A 130 0.47 23.89 14.27
CA ALA A 130 1.24 25.12 14.05
C ALA A 130 0.68 25.95 12.87
N GLN A 131 0.12 25.31 11.86
CA GLN A 131 -0.41 25.98 10.67
C GLN A 131 -1.86 26.44 10.81
N HIS A 132 -2.70 25.62 11.44
CA HIS A 132 -4.15 25.74 11.43
C HIS A 132 -4.75 25.96 12.82
N GLY A 133 -3.96 25.77 13.90
CA GLY A 133 -4.49 25.73 15.27
C GLY A 133 -5.41 24.52 15.53
N GLN A 134 -5.40 23.53 14.65
CA GLN A 134 -6.18 22.31 14.69
C GLN A 134 -5.25 21.13 14.42
N ILE A 135 -5.68 19.94 14.74
CA ILE A 135 -4.96 18.70 14.44
C ILE A 135 -5.60 18.01 13.25
N ASP A 136 -4.78 17.36 12.39
CA ASP A 136 -5.22 16.44 11.33
C ASP A 136 -6.12 17.14 10.28
N VAL A 137 -5.57 18.20 9.64
CA VAL A 137 -6.21 19.03 8.60
C VAL A 137 -5.60 18.69 7.25
N TRP A 138 -6.31 17.93 6.46
CA TRP A 138 -5.86 17.55 5.11
C TRP A 138 -5.99 18.70 4.12
N THR A 139 -4.91 19.06 3.46
CA THR A 139 -4.92 20.14 2.47
C THR A 139 -4.68 19.63 1.06
N SER A 140 -5.21 20.35 0.07
CA SER A 140 -5.02 20.05 -1.34
C SER A 140 -3.63 20.48 -1.82
N PRO A 141 -3.09 19.91 -2.91
CA PRO A 141 -1.74 20.17 -3.39
C PRO A 141 -1.42 21.63 -3.62
N LEU A 142 -2.32 22.38 -4.26
CA LEU A 142 -2.08 23.81 -4.54
C LEU A 142 -2.12 24.64 -3.25
N ALA A 143 -3.01 24.31 -2.32
CA ALA A 143 -3.04 24.98 -1.02
C ALA A 143 -1.76 24.71 -0.21
N THR A 144 -1.27 23.48 -0.20
CA THR A 144 0.00 23.10 0.45
C THR A 144 1.20 23.81 -0.18
N LEU A 145 1.27 23.84 -1.52
CA LEU A 145 2.36 24.51 -2.25
C LEU A 145 2.32 26.03 -2.10
N ALA A 146 1.13 26.63 -2.02
CA ALA A 146 0.97 28.07 -1.79
C ALA A 146 1.48 28.49 -0.41
N ARG A 147 1.26 27.66 0.63
CA ARG A 147 1.79 27.88 1.98
C ARG A 147 3.27 27.53 2.10
N GLY A 148 3.72 26.57 1.28
CA GLY A 148 5.06 26.03 1.34
C GLY A 148 5.36 25.24 2.61
N GLY A 149 4.34 24.74 3.30
CA GLY A 149 4.42 23.93 4.52
C GLY A 149 3.29 22.92 4.60
N GLY A 150 3.52 21.80 5.30
CA GLY A 150 2.55 20.72 5.50
C GLY A 150 3.13 19.59 6.33
N ASP A 151 2.28 18.67 6.77
CA ASP A 151 2.72 17.46 7.45
C ASP A 151 2.60 16.20 6.58
N CYS A 152 2.62 15.01 7.14
CA CYS A 152 2.82 13.78 6.37
C CYS A 152 1.72 13.52 5.35
N GLU A 153 0.45 13.79 5.68
CA GLU A 153 -0.67 13.59 4.79
C GLU A 153 -0.68 14.59 3.62
N ASP A 154 -0.28 15.85 3.87
CA ASP A 154 -0.19 16.88 2.83
C ASP A 154 0.84 16.49 1.76
N TYR A 155 2.00 15.98 2.21
CA TYR A 155 3.01 15.43 1.30
C TYR A 155 2.49 14.22 0.53
N ALA A 156 1.80 13.31 1.21
CA ALA A 156 1.27 12.11 0.59
C ALA A 156 0.22 12.44 -0.47
N ILE A 157 -0.70 13.37 -0.17
CA ILE A 157 -1.73 13.87 -1.08
C ILE A 157 -1.08 14.57 -2.29
N ALA A 158 -0.12 15.47 -2.05
CA ALA A 158 0.56 16.20 -3.13
C ALA A 158 1.29 15.24 -4.08
N LYS A 159 1.98 14.22 -3.56
CA LYS A 159 2.66 13.19 -4.36
C LYS A 159 1.66 12.33 -5.14
N PHE A 160 0.58 11.88 -4.50
CA PHE A 160 -0.46 11.07 -5.11
C PHE A 160 -1.07 11.79 -6.32
N ILE A 161 -1.43 13.06 -6.17
CA ILE A 161 -2.01 13.86 -7.24
C ILE A 161 -0.97 14.18 -8.33
N ALA A 162 0.27 14.51 -7.97
CA ALA A 162 1.34 14.76 -8.93
C ALA A 162 1.68 13.52 -9.78
N LEU A 163 1.72 12.34 -9.17
CA LEU A 163 1.93 11.07 -9.88
C LEU A 163 0.79 10.76 -10.85
N ARG A 164 -0.46 11.00 -10.43
CA ARG A 164 -1.63 10.85 -11.29
C ARG A 164 -1.54 11.81 -12.49
N HIS A 165 -1.18 13.08 -12.28
CA HIS A 165 -0.96 14.07 -13.34
C HIS A 165 0.22 13.73 -14.24
N ALA A 166 1.27 13.09 -13.70
CA ALA A 166 2.40 12.59 -14.47
C ALA A 166 2.07 11.35 -15.31
N GLY A 167 0.81 10.86 -15.28
CA GLY A 167 0.30 9.80 -16.15
C GLY A 167 0.37 8.39 -15.55
N LEU A 168 0.52 8.25 -14.22
CA LEU A 168 0.38 6.94 -13.59
C LEU A 168 -1.09 6.52 -13.53
N ALA A 169 -1.34 5.24 -13.77
CA ALA A 169 -2.69 4.69 -13.69
C ALA A 169 -3.25 4.80 -12.26
N PRO A 170 -4.54 5.15 -12.08
CA PRO A 170 -5.14 5.26 -10.75
C PRO A 170 -5.05 3.97 -9.92
N ASP A 171 -5.06 2.81 -10.58
CA ASP A 171 -4.92 1.51 -9.92
C ASP A 171 -3.52 1.26 -9.35
N ASP A 172 -2.53 2.00 -9.83
CA ASP A 172 -1.13 1.92 -9.40
C ASP A 172 -0.76 2.99 -8.37
N LEU A 173 -1.75 3.70 -7.83
CA LEU A 173 -1.55 4.79 -6.88
C LEU A 173 -2.37 4.59 -5.61
N ARG A 174 -1.73 4.78 -4.46
CA ARG A 174 -2.38 4.77 -3.14
C ARG A 174 -1.81 5.85 -2.23
N ILE A 175 -2.62 6.28 -1.26
CA ILE A 175 -2.14 6.88 -0.03
C ILE A 175 -2.32 5.82 1.04
N VAL A 176 -1.30 5.58 1.84
CA VAL A 176 -1.35 4.59 2.93
C VAL A 176 -1.17 5.30 4.25
N VAL A 177 -2.09 5.08 5.17
CA VAL A 177 -1.97 5.49 6.56
C VAL A 177 -1.35 4.34 7.34
N LEU A 178 -0.30 4.66 8.07
CA LEU A 178 0.56 3.73 8.82
C LEU A 178 0.57 4.12 10.29
N ARG A 179 0.59 3.15 11.18
CA ARG A 179 0.89 3.38 12.59
C ARG A 179 2.37 3.15 12.82
N ASP A 180 3.12 4.19 13.18
CA ASP A 180 4.50 4.07 13.64
C ASP A 180 4.52 3.32 14.98
N THR A 181 5.13 2.13 15.00
CA THR A 181 5.11 1.27 16.19
C THR A 181 6.16 1.64 17.23
N ILE A 182 7.12 2.50 16.87
CA ILE A 182 8.14 3.01 17.79
C ILE A 182 7.62 4.27 18.50
N HIS A 183 7.10 5.23 17.73
CA HIS A 183 6.70 6.52 18.28
C HIS A 183 5.22 6.56 18.70
N GLY A 184 4.42 5.57 18.25
CA GLY A 184 3.01 5.52 18.57
C GLY A 184 2.18 6.61 17.87
N GLU A 185 2.63 7.09 16.70
CA GLU A 185 2.00 8.14 15.91
C GLU A 185 1.47 7.59 14.59
N ASP A 186 0.46 8.24 14.04
CA ASP A 186 0.01 7.94 12.69
C ASP A 186 0.90 8.67 11.67
N HIS A 187 1.12 8.03 10.53
CA HIS A 187 1.95 8.54 9.45
C HIS A 187 1.33 8.22 8.10
N ALA A 188 1.40 9.14 7.16
CA ALA A 188 0.88 8.96 5.82
C ALA A 188 2.00 8.98 4.78
N VAL A 189 1.89 8.08 3.79
CA VAL A 189 2.81 8.03 2.64
C VAL A 189 2.04 7.84 1.35
N ALA A 190 2.54 8.38 0.25
CA ALA A 190 2.09 7.95 -1.06
C ALA A 190 2.75 6.61 -1.40
N ALA A 191 2.05 5.77 -2.15
CA ALA A 191 2.57 4.52 -2.69
C ALA A 191 2.25 4.43 -4.17
N ALA A 192 3.22 3.98 -4.96
CA ALA A 192 3.07 3.77 -6.38
C ALA A 192 3.54 2.36 -6.76
N ARG A 193 2.75 1.68 -7.61
CA ARG A 193 3.10 0.35 -8.11
C ARG A 193 3.89 0.48 -9.41
N LEU A 194 5.03 -0.19 -9.44
CA LEU A 194 5.89 -0.28 -10.61
C LEU A 194 6.35 -1.73 -10.75
N ASP A 195 6.17 -2.30 -11.95
CA ASP A 195 6.56 -3.69 -12.25
C ASP A 195 6.02 -4.70 -11.23
N GLY A 196 4.78 -4.50 -10.79
CA GLY A 196 4.09 -5.35 -9.82
C GLY A 196 4.50 -5.16 -8.36
N ARG A 197 5.39 -4.21 -8.05
CA ARG A 197 5.86 -3.92 -6.68
C ARG A 197 5.43 -2.53 -6.24
N TRP A 198 5.03 -2.42 -4.99
CA TRP A 198 4.69 -1.14 -4.39
C TRP A 198 5.92 -0.45 -3.83
N LEU A 199 6.10 0.82 -4.18
CA LEU A 199 7.15 1.70 -3.69
C LEU A 199 6.51 2.79 -2.83
N THR A 200 7.01 2.98 -1.61
CA THR A 200 6.57 4.06 -0.72
C THR A 200 7.37 5.33 -0.98
N LEU A 201 6.67 6.46 -1.08
CA LEU A 201 7.20 7.80 -1.28
C LEU A 201 6.97 8.60 0.01
N ASP A 202 7.90 8.49 0.93
CA ASP A 202 7.83 9.07 2.27
C ASP A 202 8.41 10.51 2.29
N ASN A 203 7.81 11.43 3.05
CA ASN A 203 8.35 12.77 3.25
C ASN A 203 9.61 12.79 4.13
N ARG A 204 9.80 11.76 4.96
CA ARG A 204 10.96 11.59 5.84
C ARG A 204 12.21 11.08 5.09
N ARG A 205 12.08 10.68 3.79
CA ARG A 205 13.19 10.08 3.00
C ARG A 205 13.14 10.52 1.54
N MET A 206 14.33 10.74 0.98
CA MET A 206 14.44 10.98 -0.46
C MET A 206 14.38 9.68 -1.28
N ALA A 207 14.85 8.57 -0.71
CA ALA A 207 14.82 7.27 -1.36
C ALA A 207 13.45 6.60 -1.19
N MET A 208 12.93 6.05 -2.27
CA MET A 208 11.75 5.19 -2.24
C MET A 208 12.12 3.79 -1.74
N VAL A 209 11.26 3.20 -0.93
CA VAL A 209 11.43 1.88 -0.32
C VAL A 209 10.29 0.98 -0.77
N GLU A 210 10.59 -0.27 -1.11
CA GLU A 210 9.55 -1.26 -1.37
C GLU A 210 8.74 -1.50 -0.09
N ASP A 211 7.44 -1.66 -0.22
CA ASP A 211 6.54 -1.86 0.91
C ASP A 211 6.93 -3.07 1.77
N ALA A 212 7.44 -4.13 1.13
CA ALA A 212 7.96 -5.32 1.80
C ALA A 212 9.18 -5.03 2.70
N ASP A 213 9.90 -3.93 2.47
CA ASP A 213 11.09 -3.53 3.22
C ASP A 213 10.80 -2.46 4.29
N VAL A 214 9.58 -1.95 4.35
CA VAL A 214 9.16 -0.99 5.37
C VAL A 214 9.11 -1.69 6.73
N ARG A 215 9.79 -1.13 7.73
CA ARG A 215 9.88 -1.68 9.09
C ARG A 215 9.34 -0.69 10.10
N ASN A 216 8.89 -1.20 11.24
CA ASN A 216 8.38 -0.41 12.37
C ASN A 216 7.08 0.37 12.06
N PHE A 217 6.36 -0.04 11.03
CA PHE A 217 5.06 0.51 10.68
C PHE A 217 4.03 -0.60 10.51
N ARG A 218 2.80 -0.33 10.93
CA ARG A 218 1.64 -1.18 10.70
C ARG A 218 0.64 -0.44 9.81
N PRO A 219 0.35 -0.94 8.60
CA PRO A 219 -0.68 -0.36 7.74
C PRO A 219 -2.06 -0.43 8.40
N THR A 220 -2.79 0.69 8.38
CA THR A 220 -4.12 0.81 8.98
C THR A 220 -5.19 1.09 7.94
N PHE A 221 -4.93 2.04 7.05
CA PHE A 221 -5.85 2.40 5.97
C PHE A 221 -5.11 2.58 4.66
N VAL A 222 -5.83 2.37 3.57
CA VAL A 222 -5.37 2.64 2.21
C VAL A 222 -6.45 3.41 1.45
N ILE A 223 -6.02 4.40 0.69
CA ILE A 223 -6.89 5.30 -0.07
C ILE A 223 -6.48 5.23 -1.54
N GLY A 224 -7.44 5.01 -2.40
CA GLY A 224 -7.25 4.94 -3.85
C GLY A 224 -8.45 5.50 -4.59
N GLN A 225 -8.54 5.19 -5.88
CA GLN A 225 -9.64 5.65 -6.72
C GLN A 225 -11.03 5.18 -6.24
N HIS A 226 -11.10 4.05 -5.54
CA HIS A 226 -12.36 3.49 -5.04
C HIS A 226 -12.77 4.05 -3.67
N GLY A 227 -11.97 4.92 -3.08
CA GLY A 227 -12.21 5.52 -1.78
C GLY A 227 -11.26 5.04 -0.69
N VAL A 228 -11.72 5.13 0.55
CA VAL A 228 -10.96 4.75 1.74
C VAL A 228 -11.27 3.31 2.11
N MET A 229 -10.24 2.50 2.27
CA MET A 229 -10.34 1.11 2.70
C MET A 229 -9.55 0.92 3.99
N ARG A 230 -10.01 0.01 4.84
CA ARG A 230 -9.32 -0.41 6.05
C ARG A 230 -8.64 -1.74 5.79
N TYR A 231 -7.36 -1.84 6.14
CA TYR A 231 -6.65 -3.11 6.10
C TYR A 231 -7.25 -4.10 7.10
N ALA A 232 -7.35 -5.36 6.68
CA ALA A 232 -7.67 -6.45 7.58
C ALA A 232 -6.54 -6.60 8.62
N ASP A 233 -6.93 -6.85 9.87
CA ASP A 233 -5.94 -7.05 10.93
C ASP A 233 -5.11 -8.30 10.59
N SER A 234 -3.79 -8.14 10.50
CA SER A 234 -2.89 -9.25 10.19
C SER A 234 -2.95 -10.39 11.24
N SER A 235 -3.47 -10.12 12.43
CA SER A 235 -3.76 -11.14 13.44
C SER A 235 -4.85 -12.13 13.01
N LEU A 236 -5.81 -11.71 12.18
CA LEU A 236 -6.87 -12.58 11.66
C LEU A 236 -6.40 -13.49 10.51
N LEU A 237 -5.32 -13.14 9.83
CA LEU A 237 -4.75 -13.95 8.74
C LEU A 237 -3.86 -15.09 9.27
N VAL A 238 -3.39 -15.00 10.51
CA VAL A 238 -2.55 -16.05 11.15
C VAL A 238 -3.40 -17.23 11.64
N ASP A 239 -4.67 -17.02 11.98
CA ASP A 239 -5.57 -18.09 12.44
C ASP A 239 -5.97 -19.07 11.32
N ALA A 240 -5.87 -18.67 10.04
CA ALA A 240 -6.12 -19.56 8.91
C ALA A 240 -4.99 -20.59 8.67
N SER A 241 -3.80 -20.38 9.27
CA SER A 241 -2.63 -21.28 9.13
C SER A 241 -2.38 -22.22 10.32
N GLY A 242 -3.29 -22.25 11.30
CA GLY A 242 -3.22 -23.20 12.41
C GLY A 242 -2.13 -22.92 13.47
N TRP A 243 -1.49 -21.76 13.41
CA TRP A 243 -0.55 -21.34 14.46
C TRP A 243 -1.31 -20.69 15.62
N LYS A 244 -1.37 -21.38 16.78
CA LYS A 244 -1.89 -20.82 18.03
C LYS A 244 -0.77 -20.01 18.68
N PRO A 245 -0.91 -18.69 18.88
CA PRO A 245 0.00 -17.96 19.75
C PRO A 245 -0.18 -18.48 21.18
N ALA A 246 0.92 -18.69 21.88
CA ALA A 246 0.90 -19.03 23.30
C ALA A 246 0.07 -17.98 24.04
N ALA A 247 -0.95 -18.42 24.76
CA ALA A 247 -1.84 -17.58 25.53
C ALA A 247 -1.02 -16.70 26.48
N SER A 248 -0.94 -15.42 26.19
CA SER A 248 -0.52 -14.43 27.17
C SER A 248 -1.59 -14.36 28.24
N LEU A 249 -1.29 -14.91 29.41
CA LEU A 249 -2.07 -14.73 30.63
C LEU A 249 -1.99 -13.26 31.03
N VAL A 250 -2.87 -12.43 30.47
CA VAL A 250 -3.20 -11.16 31.08
C VAL A 250 -4.27 -11.44 32.11
N THR A 251 -3.81 -11.55 33.36
CA THR A 251 -4.65 -11.60 34.55
C THR A 251 -5.61 -10.41 34.54
N SER A 252 -6.89 -10.73 34.43
CA SER A 252 -7.99 -9.84 34.81
C SER A 252 -7.91 -9.57 36.31
N SER A 253 -7.45 -8.39 36.67
CA SER A 253 -7.65 -7.82 38.00
C SER A 253 -7.65 -6.31 37.83
N LEU A 254 -8.83 -5.75 37.97
CA LEU A 254 -9.14 -4.46 38.55
C LEU A 254 -10.48 -3.93 37.99
N ALA A 255 -11.53 -4.59 38.40
CA ALA A 255 -12.84 -3.95 38.48
C ALA A 255 -13.19 -3.89 39.96
N ALA A 256 -13.01 -2.79 40.60
CA ALA A 256 -13.80 -2.28 41.73
C ALA A 256 -13.13 -1.02 42.30
N SER A 257 -13.97 -0.02 42.57
CA SER A 257 -13.76 1.12 43.45
C SER A 257 -13.18 2.38 42.82
N ALA A 258 -14.06 3.32 42.46
CA ALA A 258 -14.17 4.59 43.20
C ALA A 258 -15.23 5.51 42.54
N GLU A 259 -16.48 5.34 42.91
CA GLU A 259 -17.38 6.47 43.09
C GLU A 259 -16.89 7.20 44.34
N GLN A 260 -16.39 8.41 44.18
CA GLN A 260 -16.36 9.40 45.25
C GLN A 260 -16.67 10.77 44.67
N SER A 261 -17.84 11.22 45.04
CA SER A 261 -18.38 12.55 44.99
C SER A 261 -17.37 13.60 45.39
N PHE A 262 -17.19 14.64 44.56
CA PHE A 262 -16.68 15.93 45.03
C PHE A 262 -17.79 16.93 45.08
N GLU A 263 -18.23 17.18 46.31
CA GLU A 263 -19.11 18.26 46.72
C GLU A 263 -18.29 19.56 46.81
N PHE A 264 -18.76 20.61 46.16
CA PHE A 264 -18.24 21.96 46.32
C PHE A 264 -18.78 22.57 47.62
N ALA A 265 -17.88 23.03 48.48
CA ALA A 265 -18.21 23.97 49.57
C ALA A 265 -17.13 25.04 49.71
N GLY A 266 -17.57 26.31 49.65
CA GLY A 266 -16.84 27.48 50.12
C GLY A 266 -16.20 28.35 49.05
#